data_133964febd28d4fc7d248d6018764fdc
#
_entry.id   133964febd28d4fc7d248d6018764fdc
#
_cell.length_a   1.000
_cell.length_b   1.000
_cell.length_c   1.000
_cell.angle_alpha   90.00
_cell.angle_beta   90.00
_cell.angle_gamma   90.00
#
_symmetry.space_group_name_H-M   'P 1'
#
loop_
_entity.id
_entity.type
_entity.pdbx_description
1 polymer ?
#
loop_
_entity_poly.entity_id
_entity_poly.type
_entity_poly.pdbx_seq_one_letter_code
_entity_poly.pdbx_strand_id
1 'polypeptide(L)'
;SLSFYKPILYKREKQKKHYGNDSRIIGWQLDNEPAVQFDYNPKAELAFRDFLREKYHHDIKALNDAWGTAFWSEVYSSFDEITLPKTAQMFMNHHQILDYRRFAASQTNDFLNEQCLLIKKYAKNQWVTTNYIPNYEEGHIGGSPALDFQSYTRYMVYGDNEGIGRRGYRVGNPLRIAFANDFFRPIQGTYGVMELQPGQVNWGSINPQPLPGAVRLWMWSVFAGG
;
A
#
# COMPACT_ATOMS: atom_id res chain seq x y z
N SER A 1 -8.89 9.41 11.24
CA SER A 1 -8.75 10.52 12.19
C SER A 1 -7.48 10.35 13.01
N LEU A 2 -6.63 11.38 13.07
CA LEU A 2 -5.35 11.46 13.81
C LEU A 2 -5.43 10.99 15.28
N SER A 3 -6.61 11.02 15.90
CA SER A 3 -6.79 10.61 17.30
C SER A 3 -6.62 9.11 17.55
N PHE A 4 -6.88 8.27 16.55
CA PHE A 4 -6.72 6.81 16.67
C PHE A 4 -5.24 6.40 16.61
N TYR A 5 -4.41 7.16 15.89
CA TYR A 5 -3.00 6.85 15.67
C TYR A 5 -2.07 7.35 16.79
N LYS A 6 -2.50 8.32 17.61
CA LYS A 6 -1.69 8.87 18.70
C LYS A 6 -1.09 7.83 19.65
N PRO A 7 -1.81 6.80 20.11
CA PRO A 7 -1.24 5.78 21.00
C PRO A 7 -0.17 4.93 20.32
N ILE A 8 -0.32 4.66 19.02
CA ILE A 8 0.64 3.88 18.23
C ILE A 8 1.93 4.69 18.05
N LEU A 9 1.81 5.95 17.65
CA LEU A 9 2.94 6.87 17.50
C LEU A 9 3.70 7.05 18.82
N TYR A 10 3.00 7.17 19.95
CA TYR A 10 3.63 7.28 21.28
C TYR A 10 4.42 6.03 21.68
N LYS A 11 3.88 4.82 21.48
CA LYS A 11 4.60 3.57 21.76
C LYS A 11 5.86 3.47 20.89
N ARG A 12 5.76 3.81 19.61
CA ARG A 12 6.89 3.81 18.68
C ARG A 12 7.95 4.86 19.06
N GLU A 13 7.56 6.03 19.50
CA GLU A 13 8.50 7.05 19.97
C GLU A 13 9.35 6.54 21.15
N LYS A 14 8.76 5.86 22.14
CA LYS A 14 9.51 5.27 23.25
C LYS A 14 10.54 4.23 22.79
N GLN A 15 10.15 3.31 21.92
CA GLN A 15 11.04 2.29 21.37
C GLN A 15 12.22 2.92 20.64
N LYS A 16 12.00 3.97 19.86
CA LYS A 16 13.03 4.63 19.05
C LYS A 16 14.01 5.45 19.87
N LYS A 17 13.55 6.10 20.91
CA LYS A 17 14.45 6.75 21.88
C LYS A 17 15.41 5.76 22.53
N HIS A 18 14.95 4.53 22.73
CA HIS A 18 15.76 3.47 23.33
C HIS A 18 16.74 2.83 22.35
N TYR A 19 16.30 2.52 21.13
CA TYR A 19 17.04 1.71 20.15
C TYR A 19 17.63 2.52 18.97
N GLY A 20 17.29 3.78 18.81
CA GLY A 20 17.67 4.58 17.63
C GLY A 20 19.18 4.77 17.43
N ASN A 21 19.98 4.63 18.50
CA ASN A 21 21.44 4.71 18.45
C ASN A 21 22.12 3.34 18.64
N ASP A 22 21.37 2.25 18.67
CA ASP A 22 21.94 0.90 18.82
C ASP A 22 22.50 0.43 17.46
N SER A 23 23.82 0.31 17.36
CA SER A 23 24.52 -0.10 16.14
C SER A 23 24.22 -1.54 15.68
N ARG A 24 23.58 -2.35 16.51
CA ARG A 24 23.11 -3.70 16.15
C ARG A 24 21.82 -3.67 15.33
N ILE A 25 21.10 -2.53 15.33
CA ILE A 25 19.88 -2.34 14.55
C ILE A 25 20.25 -1.59 13.27
N ILE A 26 20.07 -2.25 12.14
CA ILE A 26 20.42 -1.71 10.83
C ILE A 26 19.24 -0.98 10.16
N GLY A 27 18.01 -1.29 10.57
CA GLY A 27 16.82 -0.68 9.96
C GLY A 27 15.53 -1.04 10.68
N TRP A 28 14.45 -0.45 10.20
CA TRP A 28 13.11 -0.55 10.75
C TRP A 28 12.10 -0.87 9.67
N GLN A 29 11.28 -1.89 9.90
CA GLN A 29 10.07 -2.12 9.11
C GLN A 29 8.89 -1.45 9.82
N LEU A 30 8.17 -0.60 9.10
CA LEU A 30 6.90 -0.01 9.53
C LEU A 30 5.78 -0.97 9.24
N ASP A 31 4.87 -1.13 10.18
CA ASP A 31 3.69 -1.96 10.02
C ASP A 31 3.94 -3.31 9.31
N ASN A 32 2.89 -4.02 8.99
CA ASN A 32 2.94 -5.21 8.17
C ASN A 32 1.86 -5.09 7.09
N GLU A 33 2.28 -5.18 5.85
CA GLU A 33 1.38 -5.25 4.69
C GLU A 33 0.30 -4.17 4.70
N PRO A 34 0.69 -2.87 4.80
CA PRO A 34 -0.29 -1.80 4.84
C PRO A 34 -1.15 -1.83 3.58
N ALA A 35 -2.46 -1.86 3.76
CA ALA A 35 -3.45 -1.87 2.70
C ALA A 35 -4.30 -0.61 2.75
N VAL A 36 -4.88 -0.25 1.62
CA VAL A 36 -5.85 0.84 1.55
C VAL A 36 -7.14 0.43 2.27
N GLN A 37 -7.61 1.28 3.17
CA GLN A 37 -8.87 1.09 3.87
C GLN A 37 -9.94 2.01 3.29
N PHE A 38 -11.03 1.43 2.81
CA PHE A 38 -12.18 2.19 2.34
C PHE A 38 -13.17 2.38 3.49
N ASP A 39 -13.23 3.59 4.02
CA ASP A 39 -14.07 3.95 5.15
C ASP A 39 -15.23 4.83 4.70
N TYR A 40 -16.45 4.47 5.06
CA TYR A 40 -17.69 5.11 4.65
C TYR A 40 -18.41 5.83 5.80
N ASN A 41 -17.71 6.11 6.89
CA ASN A 41 -18.28 6.86 8.00
C ASN A 41 -18.36 8.38 7.71
N PRO A 42 -19.14 9.15 8.50
CA PRO A 42 -19.26 10.60 8.28
C PRO A 42 -17.95 11.39 8.36
N LYS A 43 -16.99 10.94 9.17
CA LYS A 43 -15.68 11.61 9.25
C LYS A 43 -14.85 11.40 7.98
N ALA A 44 -14.91 10.19 7.40
CA ALA A 44 -14.28 9.92 6.12
C ALA A 44 -14.89 10.76 4.99
N GLU A 45 -16.21 10.97 5.02
CA GLU A 45 -16.88 11.83 4.05
C GLU A 45 -16.42 13.29 4.14
N LEU A 46 -16.33 13.83 5.35
CA LEU A 46 -15.80 15.20 5.55
C LEU A 46 -14.35 15.31 5.06
N ALA A 47 -13.50 14.35 5.43
CA ALA A 47 -12.10 14.33 5.00
C ALA A 47 -11.95 14.17 3.48
N PHE A 48 -12.84 13.40 2.84
CA PHE A 48 -12.86 13.28 1.39
C PHE A 48 -13.25 14.60 0.70
N ARG A 49 -14.24 15.32 1.23
CA ARG A 49 -14.60 16.66 0.75
C ARG A 49 -13.44 17.65 0.87
N ASP A 50 -12.69 17.62 1.96
CA ASP A 50 -11.50 18.45 2.15
C ASP A 50 -10.41 18.07 1.14
N PHE A 51 -10.15 16.78 0.94
CA PHE A 51 -9.23 16.30 -0.10
C PHE A 51 -9.63 16.80 -1.50
N LEU A 52 -10.91 16.78 -1.83
CA LEU A 52 -11.40 17.29 -3.12
C LEU A 52 -11.26 18.80 -3.25
N ARG A 53 -11.52 19.58 -2.17
CA ARG A 53 -11.29 21.02 -2.15
C ARG A 53 -9.85 21.36 -2.50
N GLU A 54 -8.90 20.72 -1.84
CA GLU A 54 -7.48 20.92 -2.12
C GLU A 54 -7.12 20.49 -3.54
N LYS A 55 -7.56 19.33 -3.98
CA LYS A 55 -7.25 18.78 -5.30
C LYS A 55 -7.75 19.66 -6.43
N TYR A 56 -8.94 20.25 -6.30
CA TYR A 56 -9.59 21.09 -7.29
C TYR A 56 -9.48 22.59 -6.96
N HIS A 57 -8.54 22.99 -6.09
CA HIS A 57 -8.24 24.39 -5.76
C HIS A 57 -9.47 25.18 -5.33
N HIS A 58 -10.38 24.58 -4.56
CA HIS A 58 -11.66 25.13 -4.11
C HIS A 58 -12.60 25.55 -5.25
N ASP A 59 -12.37 25.11 -6.48
CA ASP A 59 -13.22 25.37 -7.64
C ASP A 59 -14.13 24.17 -7.93
N ILE A 60 -15.41 24.30 -7.55
CA ILE A 60 -16.42 23.26 -7.79
C ILE A 60 -16.69 23.06 -9.29
N LYS A 61 -16.49 24.09 -10.12
CA LYS A 61 -16.63 23.96 -11.56
C LYS A 61 -15.54 23.06 -12.14
N ALA A 62 -14.29 23.22 -11.68
CA ALA A 62 -13.18 22.35 -12.09
C ALA A 62 -13.44 20.89 -11.73
N LEU A 63 -14.02 20.61 -10.57
CA LEU A 63 -14.44 19.26 -10.20
C LEU A 63 -15.52 18.74 -11.13
N ASN A 64 -16.58 19.51 -11.37
CA ASN A 64 -17.69 19.12 -12.25
C ASN A 64 -17.20 18.79 -13.66
N ASP A 65 -16.33 19.64 -14.21
CA ASP A 65 -15.74 19.43 -15.54
C ASP A 65 -14.88 18.15 -15.56
N ALA A 66 -14.04 17.93 -14.54
CA ALA A 66 -13.18 16.75 -14.43
C ALA A 66 -13.97 15.44 -14.26
N TRP A 67 -15.08 15.48 -13.54
CA TRP A 67 -15.93 14.31 -13.32
C TRP A 67 -16.97 14.10 -14.41
N GLY A 68 -17.16 15.08 -15.31
CA GLY A 68 -18.15 15.02 -16.37
C GLY A 68 -19.59 14.95 -15.84
N THR A 69 -19.87 15.64 -14.73
CA THR A 69 -21.14 15.54 -13.98
C THR A 69 -22.36 16.00 -14.78
N ALA A 70 -22.16 16.86 -15.78
CA ALA A 70 -23.24 17.32 -16.64
C ALA A 70 -23.93 16.19 -17.44
N PHE A 71 -23.24 15.08 -17.69
CA PHE A 71 -23.75 13.98 -18.53
C PHE A 71 -25.06 13.37 -17.99
N TRP A 72 -25.14 13.19 -16.64
CA TRP A 72 -26.35 12.67 -16.00
C TRP A 72 -27.10 13.75 -15.20
N SER A 73 -26.82 15.03 -15.43
CA SER A 73 -27.39 16.15 -14.65
C SER A 73 -27.05 16.07 -13.14
N GLU A 74 -25.87 15.54 -12.82
CA GLU A 74 -25.36 15.37 -11.44
C GLU A 74 -24.42 16.51 -11.04
N VAL A 75 -24.65 17.73 -11.55
CA VAL A 75 -23.79 18.90 -11.30
C VAL A 75 -23.89 19.33 -9.84
N TYR A 76 -22.76 19.37 -9.16
CA TYR A 76 -22.67 19.86 -7.79
C TYR A 76 -22.57 21.38 -7.76
N SER A 77 -23.29 22.05 -6.85
CA SER A 77 -23.17 23.47 -6.59
C SER A 77 -22.14 23.80 -5.52
N SER A 78 -21.83 22.83 -4.65
CA SER A 78 -20.79 22.95 -3.63
C SER A 78 -20.15 21.61 -3.30
N PHE A 79 -18.95 21.63 -2.71
CA PHE A 79 -18.28 20.41 -2.22
C PHE A 79 -19.05 19.72 -1.08
N ASP A 80 -19.93 20.44 -0.38
CA ASP A 80 -20.71 19.90 0.74
C ASP A 80 -21.82 18.95 0.29
N GLU A 81 -22.21 18.99 -0.98
CA GLU A 81 -23.16 18.07 -1.58
C GLU A 81 -22.56 16.71 -1.93
N ILE A 82 -21.24 16.62 -2.01
CA ILE A 82 -20.55 15.40 -2.42
C ILE A 82 -20.62 14.37 -1.30
N THR A 83 -21.08 13.17 -1.63
CA THR A 83 -21.10 12.00 -0.75
C THR A 83 -20.03 11.00 -1.14
N LEU A 84 -19.70 10.05 -0.25
CA LEU A 84 -18.81 8.95 -0.59
C LEU A 84 -19.47 8.02 -1.64
N PRO A 85 -18.71 7.47 -2.60
CA PRO A 85 -19.24 6.53 -3.58
C PRO A 85 -19.61 5.22 -2.90
N LYS A 86 -20.92 4.99 -2.66
CA LYS A 86 -21.45 3.77 -2.05
C LYS A 86 -21.91 2.80 -3.12
N THR A 87 -21.61 1.53 -2.97
CA THR A 87 -21.93 0.45 -3.93
C THR A 87 -23.41 0.23 -4.24
N ALA A 88 -24.31 0.89 -3.50
CA ALA A 88 -25.74 0.80 -3.70
C ALA A 88 -26.29 1.69 -4.83
N GLN A 89 -25.49 2.53 -5.45
CA GLN A 89 -25.90 3.37 -6.57
C GLN A 89 -25.80 2.58 -7.87
N MET A 90 -26.86 2.62 -8.66
CA MET A 90 -26.96 1.86 -9.92
C MET A 90 -25.97 2.41 -11.00
N PHE A 91 -25.67 3.69 -10.94
CA PHE A 91 -24.68 4.36 -11.78
C PHE A 91 -23.77 5.22 -10.91
N MET A 92 -22.52 4.77 -10.75
CA MET A 92 -21.52 5.54 -10.00
C MET A 92 -20.62 6.30 -10.98
N ASN A 93 -20.29 7.55 -10.65
CA ASN A 93 -19.31 8.30 -11.40
C ASN A 93 -17.91 7.69 -11.21
N HIS A 94 -17.31 7.19 -12.30
CA HIS A 94 -16.01 6.54 -12.27
C HIS A 94 -14.88 7.47 -11.81
N HIS A 95 -14.95 8.76 -12.11
CA HIS A 95 -13.99 9.74 -11.65
C HIS A 95 -14.08 9.99 -10.15
N GLN A 96 -15.31 10.02 -9.60
CA GLN A 96 -15.53 10.07 -8.16
C GLN A 96 -14.94 8.83 -7.45
N ILE A 97 -15.16 7.64 -8.00
CA ILE A 97 -14.58 6.40 -7.47
C ILE A 97 -13.05 6.47 -7.48
N LEU A 98 -12.47 6.92 -8.59
CA LEU A 98 -11.01 7.06 -8.72
C LEU A 98 -10.44 8.06 -7.71
N ASP A 99 -11.11 9.19 -7.51
CA ASP A 99 -10.68 10.17 -6.52
C ASP A 99 -10.84 9.67 -5.09
N TYR A 100 -11.88 8.89 -4.80
CA TYR A 100 -12.03 8.27 -3.51
C TYR A 100 -10.94 7.21 -3.25
N ARG A 101 -10.56 6.41 -4.25
CA ARG A 101 -9.43 5.47 -4.16
C ARG A 101 -8.11 6.22 -3.89
N ARG A 102 -7.87 7.34 -4.58
CA ARG A 102 -6.70 8.20 -4.36
C ARG A 102 -6.68 8.79 -2.95
N PHE A 103 -7.83 9.27 -2.47
CA PHE A 103 -7.98 9.74 -1.10
C PHE A 103 -7.69 8.63 -0.09
N ALA A 104 -8.26 7.45 -0.24
CA ALA A 104 -8.02 6.33 0.67
C ALA A 104 -6.54 5.91 0.66
N ALA A 105 -5.89 5.88 -0.51
CA ALA A 105 -4.46 5.62 -0.65
C ALA A 105 -3.61 6.69 0.05
N SER A 106 -3.97 7.98 -0.09
CA SER A 106 -3.23 9.06 0.60
C SER A 106 -3.28 8.94 2.12
N GLN A 107 -4.40 8.50 2.70
CA GLN A 107 -4.50 8.29 4.14
C GLN A 107 -3.52 7.21 4.65
N THR A 108 -3.34 6.13 3.88
CA THR A 108 -2.35 5.09 4.20
C THR A 108 -0.93 5.65 4.08
N ASN A 109 -0.65 6.41 3.03
CA ASN A 109 0.66 7.01 2.79
C ASN A 109 1.03 8.05 3.85
N ASP A 110 0.10 8.91 4.24
CA ASP A 110 0.31 9.91 5.28
C ASP A 110 0.64 9.24 6.62
N PHE A 111 -0.08 8.17 6.96
CA PHE A 111 0.20 7.39 8.17
C PHE A 111 1.60 6.75 8.15
N LEU A 112 2.03 6.19 7.02
CA LEU A 112 3.37 5.63 6.87
C LEU A 112 4.45 6.72 6.94
N ASN A 113 4.23 7.85 6.27
CA ASN A 113 5.15 8.99 6.28
C ASN A 113 5.34 9.55 7.68
N GLU A 114 4.27 9.78 8.45
CA GLU A 114 4.35 10.24 9.84
C GLU A 114 5.20 9.29 10.70
N GLN A 115 4.97 7.99 10.57
CA GLN A 115 5.76 6.99 11.30
C GLN A 115 7.23 7.00 10.89
N CYS A 116 7.49 7.08 9.59
CA CYS A 116 8.85 7.12 9.04
C CYS A 116 9.62 8.34 9.57
N LEU A 117 9.04 9.52 9.45
CA LEU A 117 9.64 10.77 9.94
C LEU A 117 9.89 10.73 11.44
N LEU A 118 8.97 10.13 12.21
CA LEU A 118 9.17 9.94 13.64
C LEU A 118 10.33 8.99 13.95
N ILE A 119 10.55 7.92 13.16
CA ILE A 119 11.72 7.05 13.31
C ILE A 119 12.99 7.83 12.99
N LYS A 120 13.04 8.46 11.82
CA LYS A 120 14.23 9.18 11.34
C LYS A 120 14.69 10.30 12.27
N LYS A 121 13.80 10.85 13.08
CA LYS A 121 14.14 11.81 14.14
C LYS A 121 15.15 11.23 15.16
N TYR A 122 15.07 9.93 15.47
CA TYR A 122 15.86 9.28 16.51
C TYR A 122 16.86 8.26 15.96
N ALA A 123 16.63 7.71 14.78
CA ALA A 123 17.39 6.63 14.16
C ALA A 123 17.99 7.07 12.82
N LYS A 124 18.94 8.01 12.87
CA LYS A 124 19.47 8.71 11.68
C LYS A 124 20.30 7.82 10.74
N ASN A 125 20.91 6.77 11.27
CA ASN A 125 21.82 5.88 10.53
C ASN A 125 21.17 4.52 10.21
N GLN A 126 19.86 4.40 10.41
CA GLN A 126 19.11 3.17 10.20
C GLN A 126 18.08 3.42 9.10
N TRP A 127 17.98 2.50 8.14
CA TRP A 127 16.98 2.60 7.09
C TRP A 127 15.58 2.32 7.62
N VAL A 128 14.58 2.83 6.93
CA VAL A 128 13.16 2.63 7.23
C VAL A 128 12.43 2.18 5.97
N THR A 129 11.71 1.09 6.06
CA THR A 129 10.87 0.54 4.98
C THR A 129 9.56 0.01 5.52
N THR A 130 8.69 -0.48 4.64
CA THR A 130 7.53 -1.32 4.94
C THR A 130 7.40 -2.39 3.87
N ASN A 131 6.74 -3.52 4.18
CA ASN A 131 6.45 -4.56 3.22
C ASN A 131 5.04 -4.40 2.66
N TYR A 132 4.90 -4.20 1.35
CA TYR A 132 3.60 -4.19 0.69
C TYR A 132 3.20 -5.58 0.20
N ILE A 133 1.93 -5.96 0.35
CA ILE A 133 1.36 -6.96 -0.54
C ILE A 133 1.24 -6.28 -1.91
N PRO A 134 1.80 -6.87 -2.98
CA PRO A 134 1.67 -6.28 -4.30
C PRO A 134 0.22 -6.31 -4.81
N ASN A 135 -0.58 -5.39 -4.30
CA ASN A 135 -1.91 -5.05 -4.79
C ASN A 135 -1.79 -3.74 -5.57
N TYR A 136 -1.55 -3.86 -6.86
CA TYR A 136 -1.24 -2.74 -7.74
C TYR A 136 -2.44 -1.83 -8.04
N GLU A 137 -3.65 -2.28 -7.70
CA GLU A 137 -4.88 -1.53 -7.96
C GLU A 137 -5.19 -0.47 -6.89
N GLU A 138 -4.62 -0.60 -5.70
CA GLU A 138 -4.93 0.28 -4.58
C GLU A 138 -4.23 1.64 -4.62
N GLY A 139 -3.13 1.76 -5.37
CA GLY A 139 -2.46 3.03 -5.64
C GLY A 139 -1.69 3.65 -4.46
N HIS A 140 -1.49 2.93 -3.36
CA HIS A 140 -0.72 3.42 -2.19
C HIS A 140 0.77 3.10 -2.30
N ILE A 141 1.16 2.07 -3.06
CA ILE A 141 2.55 1.68 -3.25
C ILE A 141 3.30 2.81 -3.96
N GLY A 142 4.42 3.22 -3.39
CA GLY A 142 5.23 4.33 -3.90
C GLY A 142 4.81 5.72 -3.42
N GLY A 143 3.66 5.84 -2.75
CA GLY A 143 3.16 7.12 -2.23
C GLY A 143 3.78 7.57 -0.90
N SER A 144 4.76 6.83 -0.37
CA SER A 144 5.44 7.15 0.90
C SER A 144 6.92 7.50 0.65
N PRO A 145 7.23 8.73 0.20
CA PRO A 145 8.59 9.15 -0.18
C PRO A 145 9.55 9.25 1.01
N ALA A 146 9.03 9.27 2.24
CA ALA A 146 9.86 9.28 3.44
C ALA A 146 10.59 7.95 3.70
N LEU A 147 10.11 6.83 3.14
CA LEU A 147 10.80 5.54 3.22
C LEU A 147 12.14 5.59 2.47
N ASP A 148 13.13 4.86 2.95
CA ASP A 148 14.44 4.80 2.27
C ASP A 148 14.39 3.89 1.03
N PHE A 149 13.53 2.89 1.04
CA PHE A 149 13.18 2.08 -0.12
C PHE A 149 11.81 1.45 0.08
N GLN A 150 11.16 1.05 -1.00
CA GLN A 150 9.94 0.28 -0.97
C GLN A 150 10.28 -1.20 -0.91
N SER A 151 9.54 -1.98 -0.14
CA SER A 151 9.70 -3.44 -0.15
C SER A 151 8.36 -4.15 -0.28
N TYR A 152 8.42 -5.44 -0.62
CA TYR A 152 7.21 -6.22 -0.82
C TYR A 152 7.28 -7.59 -0.13
N THR A 153 6.11 -8.18 0.04
CA THR A 153 5.89 -9.56 0.48
C THR A 153 5.59 -10.43 -0.73
N ARG A 154 6.18 -11.63 -0.80
CA ARG A 154 5.87 -12.56 -1.86
C ARG A 154 5.80 -14.01 -1.38
N TYR A 155 4.62 -14.59 -1.59
CA TYR A 155 4.37 -16.00 -1.42
C TYR A 155 4.04 -16.61 -2.79
N MET A 156 4.78 -17.66 -3.15
CA MET A 156 4.78 -18.21 -4.50
C MET A 156 3.85 -19.41 -4.64
N VAL A 157 3.70 -20.19 -3.56
CA VAL A 157 3.01 -21.48 -3.57
C VAL A 157 2.12 -21.59 -2.32
N TYR A 158 0.83 -21.26 -2.49
CA TYR A 158 -0.17 -21.40 -1.43
C TYR A 158 -1.57 -21.49 -2.05
N GLY A 159 -2.49 -22.17 -1.37
CA GLY A 159 -3.87 -22.30 -1.81
C GLY A 159 -4.00 -22.93 -3.21
N ASP A 160 -5.14 -22.71 -3.80
CA ASP A 160 -5.40 -23.08 -5.19
C ASP A 160 -4.73 -22.04 -6.09
N ASN A 161 -3.47 -22.26 -6.45
CA ASN A 161 -2.71 -21.38 -7.34
C ASN A 161 -3.37 -21.35 -8.73
N GLU A 162 -4.40 -20.53 -8.87
CA GLU A 162 -5.10 -20.32 -10.13
C GLU A 162 -4.13 -19.91 -11.23
N GLY A 163 -4.25 -20.54 -12.37
CA GLY A 163 -3.56 -20.13 -13.60
C GLY A 163 -2.15 -20.67 -13.84
N ILE A 164 -1.55 -21.45 -12.94
CA ILE A 164 -0.17 -21.96 -13.15
C ILE A 164 -0.16 -23.38 -13.72
N GLY A 165 -1.28 -24.08 -13.67
CA GLY A 165 -1.36 -25.46 -14.10
C GLY A 165 -0.46 -26.41 -13.28
N ARG A 166 -0.44 -27.68 -13.64
CA ARG A 166 0.32 -28.73 -12.91
C ARG A 166 1.82 -28.45 -12.81
N ARG A 167 2.43 -27.74 -13.76
CA ARG A 167 3.88 -27.50 -13.80
C ARG A 167 4.34 -26.45 -12.78
N GLY A 168 3.48 -25.47 -12.47
CA GLY A 168 3.79 -24.42 -11.48
C GLY A 168 3.36 -24.73 -10.05
N TYR A 169 2.66 -25.84 -9.83
CA TYR A 169 1.98 -26.18 -8.58
C TYR A 169 2.88 -26.10 -7.32
N ARG A 170 4.17 -26.46 -7.42
CA ARG A 170 5.09 -26.43 -6.28
C ARG A 170 6.30 -25.52 -6.47
N VAL A 171 6.34 -24.74 -7.53
CA VAL A 171 7.40 -23.76 -7.84
C VAL A 171 6.85 -22.34 -7.91
N GLY A 172 5.58 -22.19 -8.24
CA GLY A 172 4.92 -20.90 -8.45
C GLY A 172 5.19 -20.32 -9.84
N ASN A 173 4.59 -19.17 -10.10
CA ASN A 173 4.76 -18.45 -11.36
C ASN A 173 5.94 -17.48 -11.27
N PRO A 174 7.01 -17.67 -12.05
CA PRO A 174 8.22 -16.82 -12.00
C PRO A 174 7.93 -15.36 -12.35
N LEU A 175 6.90 -15.09 -13.18
CA LEU A 175 6.50 -13.72 -13.52
C LEU A 175 6.05 -12.91 -12.30
N ARG A 176 5.59 -13.54 -11.23
CA ARG A 176 5.17 -12.83 -10.01
C ARG A 176 6.35 -12.12 -9.33
N ILE A 177 7.54 -12.75 -9.28
CA ILE A 177 8.74 -12.10 -8.73
C ILE A 177 9.29 -11.11 -9.73
N ALA A 178 9.43 -11.48 -11.01
CA ALA A 178 9.96 -10.60 -12.04
C ALA A 178 9.16 -9.30 -12.15
N PHE A 179 7.84 -9.39 -12.23
CA PHE A 179 6.96 -8.22 -12.27
C PHE A 179 7.08 -7.36 -11.01
N ALA A 180 7.12 -7.97 -9.81
CA ALA A 180 7.28 -7.21 -8.58
C ALA A 180 8.62 -6.47 -8.55
N ASN A 181 9.72 -7.12 -8.91
CA ASN A 181 11.04 -6.49 -9.00
C ASN A 181 11.00 -5.27 -9.95
N ASP A 182 10.43 -5.44 -11.14
CA ASP A 182 10.36 -4.38 -12.16
C ASP A 182 9.39 -3.26 -11.79
N PHE A 183 8.37 -3.55 -10.99
CA PHE A 183 7.44 -2.55 -10.46
C PHE A 183 8.06 -1.73 -9.32
N PHE A 184 8.74 -2.38 -8.37
CA PHE A 184 9.24 -1.68 -7.17
C PHE A 184 10.55 -0.94 -7.43
N ARG A 185 11.43 -1.44 -8.30
CA ARG A 185 12.75 -0.84 -8.59
C ARG A 185 12.68 0.63 -9.03
N PRO A 186 11.82 1.04 -9.99
CA PRO A 186 11.81 2.42 -10.48
C PRO A 186 11.26 3.43 -9.47
N ILE A 187 10.60 3.01 -8.39
CA ILE A 187 10.00 3.92 -7.42
C ILE A 187 11.08 4.75 -6.71
N GLN A 188 12.14 4.09 -6.22
CA GLN A 188 13.24 4.75 -5.50
C GLN A 188 14.63 4.24 -5.92
N GLY A 189 14.75 3.62 -7.09
CA GLY A 189 16.01 3.12 -7.65
C GLY A 189 16.48 1.78 -7.06
N THR A 190 15.87 1.34 -5.98
CA THR A 190 16.12 0.04 -5.33
C THR A 190 14.84 -0.48 -4.71
N TYR A 191 14.84 -1.74 -4.29
CA TYR A 191 13.71 -2.34 -3.57
C TYR A 191 14.20 -3.36 -2.53
N GLY A 192 13.29 -3.75 -1.63
CA GLY A 192 13.49 -4.83 -0.69
C GLY A 192 12.43 -5.91 -0.83
N VAL A 193 12.74 -7.10 -0.34
CA VAL A 193 11.76 -8.18 -0.14
C VAL A 193 11.84 -8.56 1.34
N MET A 194 10.92 -8.02 2.13
CA MET A 194 10.94 -8.21 3.58
C MET A 194 10.32 -9.55 3.99
N GLU A 195 9.43 -10.08 3.14
CA GLU A 195 8.90 -11.43 3.29
C GLU A 195 8.98 -12.19 1.96
N LEU A 196 9.76 -13.26 1.95
CA LEU A 196 9.76 -14.23 0.87
C LEU A 196 9.41 -15.59 1.45
N GLN A 197 8.47 -16.31 0.82
CA GLN A 197 8.01 -17.61 1.32
C GLN A 197 9.17 -18.55 1.68
N PRO A 198 9.32 -18.94 2.96
CA PRO A 198 10.48 -19.74 3.39
C PRO A 198 10.27 -21.26 3.20
N GLY A 199 9.02 -21.68 2.94
CA GLY A 199 8.64 -23.08 2.85
C GLY A 199 7.14 -23.27 2.71
N GLN A 200 6.61 -24.34 3.25
CA GLN A 200 5.17 -24.57 3.30
C GLN A 200 4.47 -23.55 4.21
N VAL A 201 3.31 -23.07 3.78
CA VAL A 201 2.41 -22.24 4.58
C VAL A 201 1.06 -22.95 4.73
N ASN A 202 0.19 -22.45 5.62
CA ASN A 202 -1.09 -23.08 5.94
C ASN A 202 -2.29 -22.13 5.71
N TRP A 203 -2.24 -21.29 4.67
CA TRP A 203 -3.23 -20.23 4.45
C TRP A 203 -4.41 -20.61 3.57
N GLY A 204 -4.30 -21.69 2.81
CA GLY A 204 -5.36 -22.17 1.94
C GLY A 204 -5.87 -23.54 2.35
N SER A 205 -6.90 -24.02 1.67
CA SER A 205 -7.42 -25.38 1.79
C SER A 205 -6.39 -26.43 1.31
N ILE A 206 -5.56 -26.06 0.35
CA ILE A 206 -4.45 -26.86 -0.18
C ILE A 206 -3.16 -26.07 -0.02
N ASN A 207 -2.20 -26.60 0.72
CA ASN A 207 -0.93 -25.93 0.99
C ASN A 207 0.23 -26.82 0.58
N PRO A 208 0.63 -26.80 -0.71
CA PRO A 208 1.69 -27.65 -1.19
C PRO A 208 3.05 -27.20 -0.66
N GLN A 209 3.86 -28.18 -0.29
CA GLN A 209 5.26 -27.90 0.02
C GLN A 209 6.01 -27.53 -1.26
N PRO A 210 6.80 -26.44 -1.29
CA PRO A 210 7.66 -26.12 -2.42
C PRO A 210 8.59 -27.29 -2.80
N LEU A 211 8.90 -27.41 -4.07
CA LEU A 211 9.90 -28.38 -4.52
C LEU A 211 11.28 -28.08 -3.91
N PRO A 212 12.12 -29.11 -3.67
CA PRO A 212 13.51 -28.90 -3.28
C PRO A 212 14.20 -27.92 -4.25
N GLY A 213 14.80 -26.86 -3.72
CA GLY A 213 15.45 -25.80 -4.51
C GLY A 213 14.56 -24.64 -4.93
N ALA A 214 13.22 -24.72 -4.80
CA ALA A 214 12.32 -23.63 -5.18
C ALA A 214 12.59 -22.35 -4.39
N VAL A 215 12.73 -22.45 -3.06
CA VAL A 215 13.04 -21.28 -2.21
C VAL A 215 14.36 -20.61 -2.65
N ARG A 216 15.40 -21.41 -2.92
CA ARG A 216 16.67 -20.90 -3.42
C ARG A 216 16.52 -20.23 -4.78
N LEU A 217 15.72 -20.79 -5.67
CA LEU A 217 15.41 -20.17 -6.97
C LEU A 217 14.73 -18.81 -6.80
N TRP A 218 13.75 -18.71 -5.90
CA TRP A 218 13.07 -17.44 -5.62
C TRP A 218 14.02 -16.39 -5.05
N MET A 219 14.89 -16.76 -4.11
CA MET A 219 15.92 -15.86 -3.59
C MET A 219 16.83 -15.34 -4.70
N TRP A 220 17.34 -16.23 -5.56
CA TRP A 220 18.18 -15.80 -6.71
C TRP A 220 17.42 -14.96 -7.72
N SER A 221 16.13 -15.21 -7.94
CA SER A 221 15.30 -14.36 -8.79
C SER A 221 15.13 -12.93 -8.23
N VAL A 222 15.05 -12.79 -6.91
CA VAL A 222 15.07 -11.47 -6.27
C VAL A 222 16.42 -10.78 -6.46
N PHE A 223 17.52 -11.46 -6.17
CA PHE A 223 18.88 -10.91 -6.34
C PHE A 223 19.19 -10.52 -7.77
N ALA A 224 18.78 -11.34 -8.76
CA ALA A 224 18.99 -11.06 -10.17
C ALA A 224 18.19 -9.86 -10.68
N GLY A 225 17.15 -9.48 -9.97
CA GLY A 225 16.34 -8.30 -10.29
C GLY A 225 16.93 -6.98 -9.79
N GLY A 226 17.99 -6.99 -8.98
CA GLY A 226 18.71 -5.82 -8.47
C GLY A 226 18.48 -5.56 -7.01
#